data_00aa4d13e407c453ef18d8ae7b9c1087
#
_entry.id   00aa4d13e407c453ef18d8ae7b9c1087
#
_cell.length_a   1.000
_cell.length_b   1.000
_cell.length_c   1.000
_cell.angle_alpha   90.00
_cell.angle_beta   90.00
_cell.angle_gamma   90.00
#
_symmetry.space_group_name_H-M   'P 1'
#
loop_
_entity.id
_entity.type
_entity.pdbx_description
1 polymer ?
#
loop_
_entity_poly.entity_id
_entity_poly.type
_entity_poly.pdbx_seq_one_letter_code
_entity_poly.pdbx_strand_id
1 'polypeptide(L)'
;MDSLEDFSARLREALEPDVRRHFSPEFVICSEYFDRFTTEVAGRDLERLGLLEEFRSPATVEEALARKGYVPRASIALAWMLEKLTEEGFFASSSEAGGARYVSRVPVPADSGAKEKALAIDPSCAPAFTVVEELSTHIIDYFSGRKTGEEILFSPARLSLWFDYFHNDNLLYAVNNRLGAEAVARALPRTHASTVLELGGGAGSAALALLERLSVDGRLPAIGKYFFTEPVPTFLRRGERALRQKFPDVPLEARKLDMNASLVEQGIEAESVDLVYAVNTIHVANDLEKTLRGIREVVKPGGAVVFSECVRPRPGQPIYVEFIFNFLENFVRVVTDPEIRPTHGFLTPANWRAALARTGFDRFALLPDVETLARDYPSFFVGAITARRPSAG
;
A
#
# COMPACT_ATOMS: atom_id res chain seq x y z
N MET A 1 -18.07 -23.55 5.39
CA MET A 1 -17.28 -22.43 4.85
C MET A 1 -18.04 -21.91 3.65
N ASP A 2 -18.41 -20.64 3.67
CA ASP A 2 -19.02 -20.00 2.49
C ASP A 2 -18.06 -20.09 1.31
N SER A 3 -18.62 -20.19 0.10
CA SER A 3 -17.79 -20.13 -1.10
C SER A 3 -17.16 -18.73 -1.23
N LEU A 4 -16.05 -18.59 -1.95
CA LEU A 4 -15.47 -17.27 -2.21
C LEU A 4 -16.43 -16.37 -3.00
N GLU A 5 -17.34 -16.97 -3.78
CA GLU A 5 -18.40 -16.26 -4.50
C GLU A 5 -19.43 -15.65 -3.54
N ASP A 6 -19.88 -16.42 -2.52
CA ASP A 6 -20.78 -15.90 -1.49
C ASP A 6 -20.13 -14.80 -0.66
N PHE A 7 -18.85 -14.98 -0.30
CA PHE A 7 -18.06 -13.94 0.38
C PHE A 7 -17.97 -12.67 -0.47
N SER A 8 -17.63 -12.80 -1.76
CA SER A 8 -17.55 -11.67 -2.69
C SER A 8 -18.88 -10.95 -2.83
N ALA A 9 -19.98 -11.68 -2.97
CA ALA A 9 -21.31 -11.11 -3.10
C ALA A 9 -21.70 -10.29 -1.86
N ARG A 10 -21.51 -10.85 -0.67
CA ARG A 10 -21.83 -10.17 0.60
C ARG A 10 -20.98 -8.94 0.85
N LEU A 11 -19.65 -9.02 0.62
CA LEU A 11 -18.76 -7.85 0.76
C LEU A 11 -19.21 -6.72 -0.18
N ARG A 12 -19.52 -7.05 -1.43
CA ARG A 12 -19.97 -6.06 -2.41
C ARG A 12 -21.32 -5.43 -2.05
N GLU A 13 -22.23 -6.18 -1.43
CA GLU A 13 -23.50 -5.64 -0.92
C GLU A 13 -23.29 -4.68 0.24
N ALA A 14 -22.28 -4.90 1.08
CA ALA A 14 -21.95 -4.00 2.18
C ALA A 14 -21.31 -2.67 1.72
N LEU A 15 -20.82 -2.60 0.48
CA LEU A 15 -20.23 -1.40 -0.10
C LEU A 15 -21.30 -0.43 -0.63
N GLU A 16 -21.09 0.89 -0.44
CA GLU A 16 -21.91 1.93 -1.06
C GLU A 16 -21.99 1.74 -2.60
N PRO A 17 -23.14 2.01 -3.24
CA PRO A 17 -23.32 1.77 -4.67
C PRO A 17 -22.24 2.40 -5.57
N ASP A 18 -21.85 3.64 -5.29
CA ASP A 18 -20.83 4.37 -6.05
C ASP A 18 -19.41 3.80 -5.89
N VAL A 19 -19.16 3.12 -4.77
CA VAL A 19 -17.87 2.50 -4.44
C VAL A 19 -17.83 1.07 -4.93
N ARG A 20 -18.96 0.36 -4.86
CA ARG A 20 -19.10 -1.06 -5.26
C ARG A 20 -18.55 -1.36 -6.66
N ARG A 21 -18.70 -0.43 -7.61
CA ARG A 21 -18.20 -0.58 -9.00
C ARG A 21 -16.69 -0.77 -9.10
N HIS A 22 -15.91 -0.36 -8.07
CA HIS A 22 -14.47 -0.50 -8.03
C HIS A 22 -14.02 -1.86 -7.49
N PHE A 23 -14.95 -2.63 -6.91
CA PHE A 23 -14.72 -3.93 -6.29
C PHE A 23 -15.48 -5.01 -7.07
N SER A 24 -14.91 -5.47 -8.19
CA SER A 24 -15.52 -6.56 -8.96
C SER A 24 -15.48 -7.88 -8.18
N PRO A 25 -16.32 -8.87 -8.52
CA PRO A 25 -16.22 -10.21 -7.91
C PRO A 25 -14.84 -10.83 -8.10
N GLU A 26 -14.28 -10.66 -9.30
CA GLU A 26 -12.95 -11.17 -9.66
C GLU A 26 -11.86 -10.57 -8.76
N PHE A 27 -11.91 -9.24 -8.53
CA PHE A 27 -10.97 -8.58 -7.62
C PHE A 27 -11.03 -9.17 -6.22
N VAL A 28 -12.23 -9.32 -5.65
CA VAL A 28 -12.39 -9.83 -4.28
C VAL A 28 -11.87 -11.26 -4.18
N ILE A 29 -12.26 -12.13 -5.11
CA ILE A 29 -11.86 -13.55 -5.10
C ILE A 29 -10.36 -13.71 -5.35
N CYS A 30 -9.78 -12.96 -6.32
CA CYS A 30 -8.34 -12.99 -6.57
C CYS A 30 -7.52 -12.46 -5.40
N SER A 31 -8.03 -11.47 -4.64
CA SER A 31 -7.39 -10.97 -3.42
C SER A 31 -7.31 -12.04 -2.34
N GLU A 32 -8.39 -12.82 -2.12
CA GLU A 32 -8.41 -13.95 -1.18
C GLU A 32 -7.44 -15.07 -1.60
N TYR A 33 -7.35 -15.37 -2.90
CA TYR A 33 -6.34 -16.30 -3.39
C TYR A 33 -4.92 -15.77 -3.26
N PHE A 34 -4.71 -14.47 -3.42
CA PHE A 34 -3.39 -13.88 -3.25
C PHE A 34 -2.95 -13.87 -1.79
N ASP A 35 -3.87 -13.60 -0.85
CA ASP A 35 -3.60 -13.72 0.59
C ASP A 35 -3.21 -15.15 0.97
N ARG A 36 -3.97 -16.15 0.50
CA ARG A 36 -3.66 -17.57 0.68
C ARG A 36 -2.29 -17.92 0.09
N PHE A 37 -2.02 -17.50 -1.12
CA PHE A 37 -0.74 -17.75 -1.80
C PHE A 37 0.45 -17.19 -1.01
N THR A 38 0.34 -15.96 -0.49
CA THR A 38 1.43 -15.37 0.32
C THR A 38 1.65 -16.13 1.62
N THR A 39 0.60 -16.65 2.24
CA THR A 39 0.68 -17.52 3.42
C THR A 39 1.40 -18.84 3.10
N GLU A 40 1.07 -19.48 1.98
CA GLU A 40 1.71 -20.71 1.50
C GLU A 40 3.20 -20.49 1.16
N VAL A 41 3.50 -19.36 0.52
CA VAL A 41 4.89 -18.97 0.22
C VAL A 41 5.67 -18.72 1.51
N ALA A 42 5.11 -18.03 2.50
CA ALA A 42 5.75 -17.81 3.79
C ALA A 42 6.09 -19.14 4.50
N GLY A 43 5.16 -20.09 4.51
CA GLY A 43 5.40 -21.43 5.07
C GLY A 43 6.50 -22.20 4.36
N ARG A 44 6.45 -22.23 3.03
CA ARG A 44 7.47 -22.87 2.18
C ARG A 44 8.85 -22.22 2.34
N ASP A 45 8.91 -20.91 2.46
CA ASP A 45 10.16 -20.20 2.63
C ASP A 45 10.78 -20.43 4.01
N LEU A 46 9.98 -20.55 5.09
CA LEU A 46 10.48 -20.98 6.41
C LEU A 46 11.08 -22.39 6.35
N GLU A 47 10.48 -23.31 5.60
CA GLU A 47 11.02 -24.66 5.38
C GLU A 47 12.36 -24.61 4.61
N ARG A 48 12.44 -23.89 3.49
CA ARG A 48 13.65 -23.70 2.68
C ARG A 48 14.80 -23.06 3.46
N LEU A 49 14.48 -22.16 4.38
CA LEU A 49 15.43 -21.52 5.30
C LEU A 49 15.84 -22.45 6.46
N GLY A 50 15.18 -23.61 6.62
CA GLY A 50 15.37 -24.50 7.75
C GLY A 50 14.96 -23.88 9.10
N LEU A 51 14.11 -22.84 9.07
CA LEU A 51 13.68 -22.13 10.28
C LEU A 51 12.54 -22.85 11.03
N LEU A 52 11.79 -23.76 10.38
CA LEU A 52 10.72 -24.50 11.06
C LEU A 52 11.23 -25.29 12.28
N GLU A 53 12.45 -25.83 12.21
CA GLU A 53 13.06 -26.57 13.31
C GLU A 53 13.32 -25.71 14.54
N GLU A 54 13.62 -24.43 14.34
CA GLU A 54 13.91 -23.47 15.41
C GLU A 54 12.69 -23.13 16.25
N PHE A 55 11.50 -23.33 15.68
CA PHE A 55 10.20 -23.05 16.30
C PHE A 55 9.45 -24.32 16.78
N ARG A 56 10.12 -25.48 16.89
CA ARG A 56 9.55 -26.66 17.56
C ARG A 56 9.34 -26.44 19.06
N SER A 57 10.09 -25.51 19.64
CA SER A 57 9.92 -24.96 20.98
C SER A 57 9.83 -23.44 20.91
N PRO A 58 9.22 -22.77 21.91
CA PRO A 58 9.06 -21.32 21.88
C PRO A 58 10.40 -20.58 21.67
N ALA A 59 10.50 -19.78 20.62
CA ALA A 59 11.69 -18.99 20.30
C ALA A 59 11.30 -17.59 19.81
N THR A 60 12.20 -16.61 20.02
CA THR A 60 12.06 -15.29 19.39
C THR A 60 12.61 -15.32 17.96
N VAL A 61 12.26 -14.29 17.19
CA VAL A 61 12.81 -14.07 15.84
C VAL A 61 14.33 -13.98 15.88
N GLU A 62 14.88 -13.21 16.82
CA GLU A 62 16.30 -12.96 16.97
C GLU A 62 17.06 -14.25 17.34
N GLU A 63 16.50 -15.06 18.25
CA GLU A 63 17.06 -16.36 18.64
C GLU A 63 17.16 -17.30 17.43
N ALA A 64 16.10 -17.37 16.61
CA ALA A 64 16.04 -18.24 15.44
C ALA A 64 17.03 -17.80 14.34
N LEU A 65 17.10 -16.49 14.05
CA LEU A 65 18.06 -15.95 13.09
C LEU A 65 19.52 -16.20 13.53
N ALA A 66 19.81 -15.94 14.81
CA ALA A 66 21.16 -16.13 15.35
C ALA A 66 21.62 -17.60 15.28
N ARG A 67 20.76 -18.57 15.64
CA ARG A 67 21.05 -20.01 15.56
C ARG A 67 21.36 -20.48 14.13
N LYS A 68 20.68 -19.87 13.13
CA LYS A 68 20.89 -20.18 11.72
C LYS A 68 22.00 -19.37 11.06
N GLY A 69 22.57 -18.39 11.76
CA GLY A 69 23.58 -17.49 11.19
C GLY A 69 23.02 -16.53 10.13
N TYR A 70 21.74 -16.21 10.20
CA TYR A 70 21.09 -15.24 9.33
C TYR A 70 21.27 -13.79 9.81
N VAL A 71 21.15 -12.85 8.89
CA VAL A 71 21.41 -11.44 9.18
C VAL A 71 20.27 -10.80 9.97
N PRO A 72 20.57 -9.90 10.94
CA PRO A 72 19.54 -9.26 11.77
C PRO A 72 18.47 -8.48 10.99
N ARG A 73 18.82 -7.91 9.83
CA ARG A 73 17.84 -7.18 8.99
C ARG A 73 16.67 -8.05 8.51
N ALA A 74 16.82 -9.38 8.50
CA ALA A 74 15.75 -10.30 8.12
C ALA A 74 14.68 -10.47 9.23
N SER A 75 14.86 -9.86 10.41
CA SER A 75 13.92 -9.98 11.54
C SER A 75 12.50 -9.51 11.20
N ILE A 76 12.36 -8.42 10.47
CA ILE A 76 11.05 -7.86 10.11
C ILE A 76 10.30 -8.81 9.16
N ALA A 77 10.97 -9.30 8.12
CA ALA A 77 10.38 -10.25 7.18
C ALA A 77 10.00 -11.57 7.88
N LEU A 78 10.87 -12.08 8.76
CA LEU A 78 10.59 -13.29 9.53
C LEU A 78 9.44 -13.08 10.52
N ALA A 79 9.39 -11.95 11.24
CA ALA A 79 8.30 -11.63 12.15
C ALA A 79 6.96 -11.62 11.41
N TRP A 80 6.89 -10.95 10.26
CA TRP A 80 5.67 -10.92 9.44
C TRP A 80 5.22 -12.33 9.02
N MET A 81 6.15 -13.19 8.55
CA MET A 81 5.82 -14.58 8.17
C MET A 81 5.23 -15.37 9.34
N LEU A 82 5.83 -15.23 10.54
CA LEU A 82 5.36 -15.90 11.75
C LEU A 82 4.01 -15.35 12.24
N GLU A 83 3.82 -14.04 12.19
CA GLU A 83 2.54 -13.41 12.54
C GLU A 83 1.42 -13.85 11.59
N LYS A 84 1.67 -13.86 10.28
CA LYS A 84 0.72 -14.32 9.28
C LYS A 84 0.35 -15.80 9.49
N LEU A 85 1.33 -16.65 9.70
CA LEU A 85 1.11 -18.08 9.99
C LEU A 85 0.42 -18.29 11.37
N THR A 86 0.60 -17.36 12.31
CA THR A 86 -0.10 -17.41 13.61
C THR A 86 -1.58 -17.05 13.46
N GLU A 87 -1.91 -16.03 12.66
CA GLU A 87 -3.31 -15.69 12.36
C GLU A 87 -4.07 -16.86 11.71
N GLU A 88 -3.39 -17.59 10.83
CA GLU A 88 -3.96 -18.78 10.15
C GLU A 88 -3.93 -20.06 11.01
N GLY A 89 -3.40 -19.98 12.25
CA GLY A 89 -3.40 -21.10 13.21
C GLY A 89 -2.26 -22.11 13.04
N PHE A 90 -1.31 -21.89 12.14
CA PHE A 90 -0.13 -22.78 11.95
C PHE A 90 0.89 -22.61 13.06
N PHE A 91 0.96 -21.44 13.65
CA PHE A 91 1.81 -21.10 14.80
C PHE A 91 0.97 -20.61 15.97
N ALA A 92 1.59 -20.54 17.15
CA ALA A 92 1.09 -19.78 18.28
C ALA A 92 2.17 -18.80 18.73
N SER A 93 1.74 -17.67 19.27
CA SER A 93 2.61 -16.68 19.88
C SER A 93 2.26 -16.44 21.34
N SER A 94 3.28 -16.08 22.12
CA SER A 94 3.14 -15.57 23.49
C SER A 94 3.99 -14.32 23.64
N SER A 95 3.51 -13.34 24.41
CA SER A 95 4.27 -12.13 24.74
C SER A 95 4.98 -12.31 26.08
N GLU A 96 6.30 -12.16 26.09
CA GLU A 96 7.14 -12.24 27.28
C GLU A 96 7.98 -10.97 27.40
N ALA A 97 8.69 -10.80 28.52
CA ALA A 97 9.54 -9.63 28.77
C ALA A 97 10.67 -9.43 27.72
N GLY A 98 11.00 -10.49 26.94
CA GLY A 98 12.00 -10.48 25.86
C GLY A 98 11.44 -10.37 24.43
N GLY A 99 10.15 -10.08 24.27
CA GLY A 99 9.49 -9.99 22.97
C GLY A 99 8.51 -11.15 22.70
N ALA A 100 7.97 -11.17 21.49
CA ALA A 100 7.08 -12.24 21.05
C ALA A 100 7.87 -13.55 20.83
N ARG A 101 7.37 -14.65 21.38
CA ARG A 101 7.88 -15.99 21.14
C ARG A 101 6.89 -16.78 20.31
N TYR A 102 7.37 -17.49 19.33
CA TYR A 102 6.56 -18.28 18.41
C TYR A 102 6.86 -19.77 18.58
N VAL A 103 5.84 -20.59 18.37
CA VAL A 103 5.96 -22.06 18.37
C VAL A 103 5.07 -22.65 17.29
N SER A 104 5.59 -23.60 16.51
CA SER A 104 4.83 -24.33 15.50
C SER A 104 3.80 -25.23 16.16
N ARG A 105 2.57 -25.25 15.64
CA ARG A 105 1.46 -26.09 16.14
C ARG A 105 1.12 -27.22 15.19
N VAL A 106 1.11 -26.93 13.89
CA VAL A 106 0.76 -27.87 12.84
C VAL A 106 1.70 -27.65 11.67
N PRO A 107 1.84 -28.61 10.74
CA PRO A 107 2.61 -28.39 9.51
C PRO A 107 2.17 -27.13 8.78
N VAL A 108 3.13 -26.41 8.19
CA VAL A 108 2.84 -25.22 7.36
C VAL A 108 1.93 -25.57 6.18
N PRO A 109 1.20 -24.58 5.61
CA PRO A 109 0.24 -24.86 4.55
C PRO A 109 0.95 -25.41 3.30
N ALA A 110 0.36 -26.45 2.72
CA ALA A 110 0.77 -26.96 1.41
C ALA A 110 0.23 -26.03 0.30
N ASP A 111 0.87 -26.10 -0.87
CA ASP A 111 0.37 -25.44 -2.07
C ASP A 111 -1.04 -25.92 -2.44
N SER A 112 -2.00 -25.02 -2.44
CA SER A 112 -3.40 -25.28 -2.77
C SER A 112 -3.74 -24.97 -4.24
N GLY A 113 -2.77 -24.53 -5.05
CA GLY A 113 -2.99 -24.02 -6.39
C GLY A 113 -3.69 -22.65 -6.37
N ALA A 114 -3.48 -21.84 -5.33
CA ALA A 114 -4.13 -20.53 -5.17
C ALA A 114 -3.80 -19.58 -6.31
N LYS A 115 -2.55 -19.55 -6.78
CA LYS A 115 -2.13 -18.76 -7.94
C LYS A 115 -2.85 -19.17 -9.21
N GLU A 116 -2.85 -20.47 -9.54
CA GLU A 116 -3.51 -21.01 -10.74
C GLU A 116 -5.02 -20.71 -10.74
N LYS A 117 -5.67 -20.81 -9.58
CA LYS A 117 -7.07 -20.48 -9.41
C LYS A 117 -7.34 -18.99 -9.63
N ALA A 118 -6.51 -18.11 -9.09
CA ALA A 118 -6.62 -16.67 -9.34
C ALA A 118 -6.42 -16.32 -10.81
N LEU A 119 -5.39 -16.88 -11.45
CA LEU A 119 -5.10 -16.64 -12.87
C LEU A 119 -6.16 -17.21 -13.81
N ALA A 120 -6.87 -18.26 -13.40
CA ALA A 120 -8.01 -18.79 -14.16
C ALA A 120 -9.24 -17.87 -14.08
N ILE A 121 -9.37 -17.06 -13.02
CA ILE A 121 -10.44 -16.05 -12.86
C ILE A 121 -10.08 -14.79 -13.66
N ASP A 122 -8.91 -14.22 -13.37
CA ASP A 122 -8.42 -13.04 -14.08
C ASP A 122 -6.88 -13.09 -14.20
N PRO A 123 -6.34 -13.34 -15.42
CA PRO A 123 -4.90 -13.40 -15.64
C PRO A 123 -4.19 -12.06 -15.42
N SER A 124 -4.92 -10.95 -15.37
CA SER A 124 -4.33 -9.63 -15.15
C SER A 124 -3.72 -9.46 -13.75
N CYS A 125 -4.07 -10.32 -12.79
CA CYS A 125 -3.48 -10.33 -11.44
C CYS A 125 -2.07 -10.95 -11.38
N ALA A 126 -1.58 -11.56 -12.48
CA ALA A 126 -0.28 -12.23 -12.55
C ALA A 126 0.92 -11.40 -12.02
N PRO A 127 1.03 -10.09 -12.27
CA PRO A 127 2.16 -9.31 -11.78
C PRO A 127 2.35 -9.37 -10.26
N ALA A 128 1.27 -9.40 -9.47
CA ALA A 128 1.34 -9.49 -8.01
C ALA A 128 1.99 -10.81 -7.55
N PHE A 129 1.56 -11.93 -8.12
CA PHE A 129 2.13 -13.25 -7.83
C PHE A 129 3.60 -13.33 -8.26
N THR A 130 3.95 -12.76 -9.41
CA THR A 130 5.31 -12.77 -9.93
C THR A 130 6.30 -12.06 -9.01
N VAL A 131 5.93 -10.92 -8.41
CA VAL A 131 6.79 -10.21 -7.45
C VAL A 131 7.07 -11.06 -6.21
N VAL A 132 6.06 -11.75 -5.68
CA VAL A 132 6.20 -12.63 -4.52
C VAL A 132 7.12 -13.81 -4.85
N GLU A 133 6.95 -14.45 -6.02
CA GLU A 133 7.80 -15.57 -6.47
C GLU A 133 9.25 -15.13 -6.68
N GLU A 134 9.47 -13.94 -7.19
CA GLU A 134 10.82 -13.41 -7.38
C GLU A 134 11.54 -13.23 -6.03
N LEU A 135 10.85 -12.70 -5.02
CA LEU A 135 11.37 -12.62 -3.65
C LEU A 135 11.67 -14.01 -3.08
N SER A 136 10.69 -14.92 -3.16
CA SER A 136 10.83 -16.29 -2.66
C SER A 136 12.01 -17.00 -3.32
N THR A 137 12.25 -16.80 -4.63
CA THR A 137 13.39 -17.38 -5.34
C THR A 137 14.72 -16.96 -4.69
N HIS A 138 14.81 -15.74 -4.20
CA HIS A 138 16.01 -15.16 -3.58
C HIS A 138 15.98 -15.12 -2.05
N ILE A 139 15.04 -15.81 -1.41
CA ILE A 139 14.85 -15.74 0.04
C ILE A 139 16.12 -16.07 0.84
N ILE A 140 16.86 -17.10 0.42
CA ILE A 140 18.12 -17.51 1.06
C ILE A 140 19.21 -16.45 0.85
N ASP A 141 19.25 -15.78 -0.30
CA ASP A 141 20.20 -14.70 -0.56
C ASP A 141 19.96 -13.51 0.35
N TYR A 142 18.70 -13.17 0.60
CA TYR A 142 18.32 -12.09 1.51
C TYR A 142 18.67 -12.43 2.97
N PHE A 143 18.22 -13.58 3.46
CA PHE A 143 18.44 -14.00 4.85
C PHE A 143 19.92 -14.22 5.18
N SER A 144 20.71 -14.72 4.23
CA SER A 144 22.18 -14.87 4.40
C SER A 144 22.96 -13.56 4.23
N GLY A 145 22.31 -12.46 3.87
CA GLY A 145 22.96 -11.17 3.67
C GLY A 145 23.69 -11.00 2.33
N ARG A 146 23.57 -11.96 1.41
CA ARG A 146 24.20 -11.88 0.09
C ARG A 146 23.59 -10.83 -0.82
N LYS A 147 22.26 -10.58 -0.67
CA LYS A 147 21.54 -9.53 -1.41
C LYS A 147 20.64 -8.73 -0.47
N THR A 148 20.39 -7.46 -0.80
CA THR A 148 19.33 -6.64 -0.21
C THR A 148 18.00 -6.86 -0.96
N GLY A 149 16.89 -6.39 -0.39
CA GLY A 149 15.60 -6.39 -1.08
C GLY A 149 15.61 -5.54 -2.35
N GLU A 150 16.28 -4.39 -2.29
CA GLU A 150 16.47 -3.49 -3.42
C GLU A 150 17.27 -4.15 -4.56
N GLU A 151 18.34 -4.87 -4.26
CA GLU A 151 19.12 -5.63 -5.26
C GLU A 151 18.29 -6.75 -5.89
N ILE A 152 17.38 -7.36 -5.14
CA ILE A 152 16.48 -8.40 -5.65
C ILE A 152 15.40 -7.76 -6.54
N LEU A 153 14.72 -6.73 -6.08
CA LEU A 153 13.48 -6.24 -6.69
C LEU A 153 13.69 -5.06 -7.65
N PHE A 154 14.67 -4.19 -7.42
CA PHE A 154 14.88 -2.96 -8.20
C PHE A 154 16.12 -3.00 -9.12
N SER A 155 16.64 -4.20 -9.40
CA SER A 155 17.68 -4.30 -10.43
C SER A 155 17.16 -3.83 -11.79
N PRO A 156 18.01 -3.27 -12.67
CA PRO A 156 17.58 -2.80 -13.99
C PRO A 156 16.80 -3.83 -14.82
N ALA A 157 17.14 -5.11 -14.67
CA ALA A 157 16.45 -6.21 -15.35
C ALA A 157 15.01 -6.46 -14.84
N ARG A 158 14.65 -5.92 -13.66
CA ARG A 158 13.35 -6.13 -13.01
C ARG A 158 12.46 -4.89 -12.97
N LEU A 159 12.91 -3.79 -13.54
CA LEU A 159 12.07 -2.57 -13.58
C LEU A 159 10.74 -2.78 -14.32
N SER A 160 10.72 -3.64 -15.34
CA SER A 160 9.46 -3.99 -16.04
C SER A 160 8.44 -4.64 -15.11
N LEU A 161 8.89 -5.48 -14.16
CA LEU A 161 8.04 -6.13 -13.18
C LEU A 161 7.24 -5.12 -12.34
N TRP A 162 7.89 -4.02 -11.94
CA TRP A 162 7.23 -2.93 -11.22
C TRP A 162 6.29 -2.11 -12.08
N PHE A 163 6.62 -1.92 -13.37
CA PHE A 163 5.70 -1.26 -14.29
C PHE A 163 4.41 -2.07 -14.47
N ASP A 164 4.53 -3.39 -14.54
CA ASP A 164 3.38 -4.29 -14.64
C ASP A 164 2.61 -4.37 -13.32
N TYR A 165 3.32 -4.44 -12.18
CA TYR A 165 2.72 -4.48 -10.85
C TYR A 165 1.88 -3.23 -10.54
N PHE A 166 2.42 -2.02 -10.82
CA PHE A 166 1.74 -0.75 -10.54
C PHE A 166 0.79 -0.30 -11.67
N HIS A 167 0.57 -1.11 -12.72
CA HIS A 167 -0.28 -0.74 -13.83
C HIS A 167 -1.78 -0.85 -13.51
N ASN A 168 -2.61 -0.03 -14.18
CA ASN A 168 -4.07 -0.10 -14.03
C ASN A 168 -4.70 -1.36 -14.63
N ASP A 169 -3.94 -2.14 -15.41
CA ASP A 169 -4.37 -3.46 -15.88
C ASP A 169 -4.14 -4.55 -14.83
N ASN A 170 -3.28 -4.35 -13.84
CA ASN A 170 -3.14 -5.28 -12.72
C ASN A 170 -4.36 -5.15 -11.80
N LEU A 171 -5.24 -6.14 -11.84
CA LEU A 171 -6.48 -6.17 -11.08
C LEU A 171 -6.28 -5.87 -9.59
N LEU A 172 -5.26 -6.48 -8.97
CA LEU A 172 -5.01 -6.38 -7.52
C LEU A 172 -4.45 -5.03 -7.09
N TYR A 173 -3.91 -4.23 -8.02
CA TYR A 173 -3.37 -2.90 -7.71
C TYR A 173 -4.32 -1.77 -8.13
N ALA A 174 -4.98 -1.91 -9.26
CA ALA A 174 -5.77 -0.85 -9.89
C ALA A 174 -6.91 -0.31 -9.00
N VAL A 175 -7.41 -1.11 -8.06
CA VAL A 175 -8.49 -0.70 -7.16
C VAL A 175 -8.13 0.53 -6.32
N ASN A 176 -6.88 0.62 -5.82
CA ASN A 176 -6.41 1.79 -5.08
C ASN A 176 -6.41 3.05 -5.96
N ASN A 177 -5.94 2.94 -7.20
CA ASN A 177 -5.94 4.05 -8.14
C ASN A 177 -7.36 4.53 -8.46
N ARG A 178 -8.28 3.61 -8.72
CA ARG A 178 -9.70 3.90 -9.06
C ARG A 178 -10.44 4.50 -7.86
N LEU A 179 -10.20 3.98 -6.66
CA LEU A 179 -10.82 4.49 -5.44
C LEU A 179 -10.29 5.87 -5.08
N GLY A 180 -8.98 6.09 -5.20
CA GLY A 180 -8.35 7.40 -5.05
C GLY A 180 -8.91 8.42 -6.04
N ALA A 181 -9.05 8.04 -7.31
CA ALA A 181 -9.65 8.88 -8.35
C ALA A 181 -11.09 9.28 -8.02
N GLU A 182 -11.91 8.35 -7.50
CA GLU A 182 -13.26 8.64 -7.03
C GLU A 182 -13.26 9.64 -5.87
N ALA A 183 -12.40 9.42 -4.88
CA ALA A 183 -12.29 10.32 -3.73
C ALA A 183 -11.84 11.74 -4.15
N VAL A 184 -10.86 11.86 -5.07
CA VAL A 184 -10.46 13.16 -5.63
C VAL A 184 -11.61 13.80 -6.40
N ALA A 185 -12.33 13.05 -7.25
CA ALA A 185 -13.47 13.58 -8.00
C ALA A 185 -14.58 14.15 -7.08
N ARG A 186 -14.77 13.54 -5.90
CA ARG A 186 -15.70 14.07 -4.86
C ARG A 186 -15.13 15.29 -4.14
N ALA A 187 -13.83 15.33 -3.86
CA ALA A 187 -13.18 16.39 -3.10
C ALA A 187 -12.92 17.68 -3.88
N LEU A 188 -12.72 17.57 -5.22
CA LEU A 188 -12.45 18.71 -6.09
C LEU A 188 -13.58 19.71 -6.12
N PRO A 189 -13.32 21.02 -5.95
CA PRO A 189 -14.29 22.08 -6.11
C PRO A 189 -14.99 22.01 -7.48
N ARG A 190 -16.24 22.43 -7.53
CA ARG A 190 -17.02 22.57 -8.78
C ARG A 190 -17.07 24.00 -9.29
N THR A 191 -16.53 24.95 -8.52
CA THR A 191 -16.68 26.39 -8.76
C THR A 191 -15.50 27.03 -9.46
N HIS A 192 -14.34 26.35 -9.46
CA HIS A 192 -13.12 26.85 -10.09
C HIS A 192 -12.19 25.69 -10.48
N ALA A 193 -11.26 25.99 -11.38
CA ALA A 193 -10.19 25.06 -11.76
C ALA A 193 -9.15 24.99 -10.65
N SER A 194 -8.75 23.77 -10.29
CA SER A 194 -7.93 23.47 -9.12
C SER A 194 -6.49 23.17 -9.48
N THR A 195 -5.58 23.54 -8.59
CA THR A 195 -4.19 23.04 -8.59
C THR A 195 -4.13 21.74 -7.80
N VAL A 196 -3.74 20.65 -8.47
CA VAL A 196 -3.54 19.33 -7.86
C VAL A 196 -2.05 19.02 -7.79
N LEU A 197 -1.58 18.57 -6.62
CA LEU A 197 -0.23 18.05 -6.42
C LEU A 197 -0.31 16.56 -6.14
N GLU A 198 0.21 15.74 -7.04
CA GLU A 198 0.37 14.30 -6.82
C GLU A 198 1.78 14.03 -6.27
N LEU A 199 1.85 13.30 -5.15
CA LEU A 199 3.09 12.84 -4.53
C LEU A 199 3.31 11.35 -4.83
N GLY A 200 4.52 11.00 -5.29
CA GLY A 200 4.87 9.61 -5.60
C GLY A 200 4.06 9.03 -6.74
N GLY A 201 3.88 9.78 -7.82
CA GLY A 201 3.06 9.40 -8.96
C GLY A 201 3.54 8.17 -9.74
N GLY A 202 4.73 7.66 -9.44
CA GLY A 202 5.28 6.46 -10.06
C GLY A 202 5.32 6.56 -11.59
N ALA A 203 4.80 5.52 -12.26
CA ALA A 203 4.67 5.48 -13.71
C ALA A 203 3.37 6.15 -14.23
N GLY A 204 2.62 6.88 -13.39
CA GLY A 204 1.45 7.67 -13.75
C GLY A 204 0.11 6.95 -13.65
N SER A 205 0.05 5.76 -13.07
CA SER A 205 -1.18 4.94 -13.03
C SER A 205 -2.31 5.62 -12.26
N ALA A 206 -2.01 6.26 -11.11
CA ALA A 206 -3.00 6.97 -10.32
C ALA A 206 -3.50 8.24 -11.02
N ALA A 207 -2.59 9.04 -11.61
CA ALA A 207 -2.95 10.20 -12.42
C ALA A 207 -3.82 9.80 -13.63
N LEU A 208 -3.46 8.73 -14.35
CA LEU A 208 -4.26 8.21 -15.48
C LEU A 208 -5.68 7.85 -15.01
N ALA A 209 -5.81 7.10 -13.92
CA ALA A 209 -7.13 6.73 -13.39
C ALA A 209 -7.97 7.95 -12.99
N LEU A 210 -7.34 8.96 -12.39
CA LEU A 210 -8.00 10.21 -12.02
C LEU A 210 -8.48 10.99 -13.26
N LEU A 211 -7.59 11.20 -14.23
CA LEU A 211 -7.94 11.97 -15.43
C LEU A 211 -8.99 11.24 -16.27
N GLU A 212 -8.95 9.91 -16.35
CA GLU A 212 -10.01 9.10 -16.96
C GLU A 212 -11.35 9.28 -16.25
N ARG A 213 -11.33 9.22 -14.91
CA ARG A 213 -12.54 9.43 -14.09
C ARG A 213 -13.16 10.81 -14.31
N LEU A 214 -12.33 11.84 -14.35
CA LEU A 214 -12.79 13.21 -14.64
C LEU A 214 -13.25 13.40 -16.08
N SER A 215 -12.62 12.72 -17.03
CA SER A 215 -13.01 12.75 -18.45
C SER A 215 -14.43 12.21 -18.66
N VAL A 216 -14.74 11.07 -18.03
CA VAL A 216 -16.08 10.45 -18.08
C VAL A 216 -17.17 11.42 -17.60
N ASP A 217 -16.87 12.24 -16.59
CA ASP A 217 -17.82 13.24 -16.05
C ASP A 217 -17.78 14.59 -16.80
N GLY A 218 -16.97 14.74 -17.83
CA GLY A 218 -16.73 16.02 -18.51
C GLY A 218 -16.04 17.06 -17.62
N ARG A 219 -15.30 16.62 -16.60
CA ARG A 219 -14.71 17.48 -15.56
C ARG A 219 -13.19 17.67 -15.70
N LEU A 220 -12.57 17.29 -16.81
CA LEU A 220 -11.14 17.59 -17.05
C LEU A 220 -10.81 19.09 -16.88
N PRO A 221 -11.67 20.05 -17.29
CA PRO A 221 -11.43 21.47 -17.07
C PRO A 221 -11.40 21.88 -15.59
N ALA A 222 -11.81 21.01 -14.65
CA ALA A 222 -11.63 21.25 -13.23
C ALA A 222 -10.16 21.21 -12.79
N ILE A 223 -9.27 20.70 -13.63
CA ILE A 223 -7.81 20.71 -13.42
C ILE A 223 -7.24 21.98 -14.07
N GLY A 224 -6.93 22.98 -13.27
CA GLY A 224 -6.24 24.20 -13.72
C GLY A 224 -4.71 24.00 -13.82
N LYS A 225 -4.16 23.16 -12.94
CA LYS A 225 -2.75 22.73 -12.95
C LYS A 225 -2.60 21.39 -12.27
N TYR A 226 -1.81 20.49 -12.87
CA TYR A 226 -1.48 19.19 -12.31
C TYR A 226 0.02 19.05 -12.14
N PHE A 227 0.49 19.08 -10.91
CA PHE A 227 1.86 18.72 -10.58
C PHE A 227 1.97 17.20 -10.45
N PHE A 228 2.57 16.56 -11.44
CA PHE A 228 2.91 15.15 -11.41
C PHE A 228 4.31 14.99 -10.83
N THR A 229 4.45 14.42 -9.63
CA THR A 229 5.75 14.38 -8.94
C THR A 229 6.16 12.97 -8.55
N GLU A 230 7.46 12.68 -8.75
CA GLU A 230 8.05 11.37 -8.48
C GLU A 230 9.56 11.52 -8.24
N PRO A 231 10.14 10.95 -7.16
CA PRO A 231 11.57 11.07 -6.89
C PRO A 231 12.45 10.29 -7.87
N VAL A 232 11.96 9.19 -8.46
CA VAL A 232 12.74 8.31 -9.35
C VAL A 232 12.60 8.74 -10.82
N PRO A 233 13.69 9.23 -11.47
CA PRO A 233 13.59 9.83 -12.81
C PRO A 233 13.04 8.90 -13.90
N THR A 234 13.26 7.59 -13.78
CA THR A 234 12.78 6.61 -14.77
C THR A 234 11.26 6.47 -14.71
N PHE A 235 10.69 6.40 -13.50
CA PHE A 235 9.25 6.41 -13.30
C PHE A 235 8.63 7.74 -13.73
N LEU A 236 9.21 8.86 -13.30
CA LEU A 236 8.75 10.21 -13.65
C LEU A 236 8.60 10.39 -15.17
N ARG A 237 9.67 10.08 -15.93
CA ARG A 237 9.64 10.20 -17.40
C ARG A 237 8.62 9.30 -18.07
N ARG A 238 8.42 8.09 -17.55
CA ARG A 238 7.42 7.16 -18.08
C ARG A 238 6.02 7.68 -17.82
N GLY A 239 5.72 8.10 -16.60
CA GLY A 239 4.42 8.67 -16.22
C GLY A 239 4.10 9.93 -17.01
N GLU A 240 5.02 10.89 -17.08
CA GLU A 240 4.85 12.13 -17.85
C GLU A 240 4.51 11.83 -19.32
N ARG A 241 5.24 10.90 -19.95
CA ARG A 241 4.97 10.51 -21.35
C ARG A 241 3.56 9.95 -21.53
N ALA A 242 3.16 9.02 -20.65
CA ALA A 242 1.84 8.39 -20.72
C ALA A 242 0.71 9.42 -20.53
N LEU A 243 0.87 10.33 -19.57
CA LEU A 243 -0.11 11.38 -19.29
C LEU A 243 -0.25 12.36 -20.45
N ARG A 244 0.87 12.90 -20.99
CA ARG A 244 0.84 13.83 -22.13
C ARG A 244 0.29 13.19 -23.39
N GLN A 245 0.55 11.90 -23.60
CA GLN A 245 0.01 11.16 -24.77
C GLN A 245 -1.50 11.01 -24.68
N LYS A 246 -2.05 10.71 -23.51
CA LYS A 246 -3.49 10.42 -23.34
C LYS A 246 -4.32 11.66 -23.05
N PHE A 247 -3.75 12.64 -22.36
CA PHE A 247 -4.41 13.88 -21.92
C PHE A 247 -3.56 15.12 -22.28
N PRO A 248 -3.36 15.41 -23.59
CA PRO A 248 -2.47 16.50 -24.03
C PRO A 248 -2.91 17.88 -23.57
N ASP A 249 -4.21 18.09 -23.35
CA ASP A 249 -4.78 19.38 -22.99
C ASP A 249 -4.78 19.66 -21.48
N VAL A 250 -4.41 18.67 -20.63
CA VAL A 250 -4.30 18.88 -19.19
C VAL A 250 -3.04 19.71 -18.89
N PRO A 251 -3.14 20.81 -18.12
CA PRO A 251 -1.97 21.62 -17.74
C PRO A 251 -1.05 20.86 -16.79
N LEU A 252 -0.25 19.94 -17.35
CA LEU A 252 0.65 19.04 -16.63
C LEU A 252 2.05 19.65 -16.46
N GLU A 253 2.53 19.67 -15.22
CA GLU A 253 3.91 19.95 -14.88
C GLU A 253 4.54 18.76 -14.15
N ALA A 254 5.48 18.06 -14.82
CA ALA A 254 6.20 16.95 -14.23
C ALA A 254 7.44 17.44 -13.48
N ARG A 255 7.63 17.02 -12.23
CA ARG A 255 8.76 17.41 -11.37
C ARG A 255 9.33 16.23 -10.59
N LYS A 256 10.67 16.20 -10.49
CA LYS A 256 11.30 15.38 -9.46
C LYS A 256 11.04 16.05 -8.09
N LEU A 257 10.45 15.27 -7.15
CA LEU A 257 10.14 15.76 -5.82
C LEU A 257 10.23 14.63 -4.81
N ASP A 258 10.85 14.90 -3.66
CA ASP A 258 10.93 14.00 -2.51
C ASP A 258 10.00 14.52 -1.39
N MET A 259 8.99 13.75 -1.03
CA MET A 259 8.05 14.11 0.03
C MET A 259 8.67 14.18 1.44
N ASN A 260 9.87 13.60 1.64
CA ASN A 260 10.59 13.63 2.91
C ASN A 260 11.39 14.93 3.13
N ALA A 261 11.51 15.78 2.09
CA ALA A 261 12.13 17.09 2.14
C ALA A 261 11.07 18.21 2.07
N SER A 262 11.46 19.44 2.40
CA SER A 262 10.55 20.59 2.31
C SER A 262 10.01 20.76 0.90
N LEU A 263 8.69 20.71 0.75
CA LEU A 263 7.99 20.90 -0.53
C LEU A 263 8.21 22.34 -1.05
N VAL A 264 8.24 23.32 -0.14
CA VAL A 264 8.47 24.74 -0.49
C VAL A 264 9.87 24.95 -1.03
N GLU A 265 10.90 24.38 -0.41
CA GLU A 265 12.27 24.47 -0.90
C GLU A 265 12.46 23.76 -2.26
N GLN A 266 11.59 22.79 -2.57
CA GLN A 266 11.54 22.13 -3.87
C GLN A 266 10.66 22.87 -4.90
N GLY A 267 10.20 24.08 -4.58
CA GLY A 267 9.52 24.98 -5.49
C GLY A 267 8.01 24.81 -5.61
N ILE A 268 7.37 24.16 -4.63
CA ILE A 268 5.90 24.21 -4.47
C ILE A 268 5.60 25.40 -3.53
N GLU A 269 4.93 26.42 -4.03
CA GLU A 269 4.63 27.61 -3.23
C GLU A 269 3.70 27.27 -2.04
N ALA A 270 3.94 27.91 -0.90
CA ALA A 270 3.07 27.78 0.26
C ALA A 270 1.63 28.22 -0.10
N GLU A 271 0.64 27.50 0.43
CA GLU A 271 -0.80 27.79 0.24
C GLU A 271 -1.24 27.94 -1.23
N SER A 272 -0.59 27.18 -2.14
CA SER A 272 -0.84 27.27 -3.60
C SER A 272 -1.65 26.10 -4.16
N VAL A 273 -1.77 25.01 -3.40
CA VAL A 273 -2.35 23.74 -3.85
C VAL A 273 -3.78 23.59 -3.30
N ASP A 274 -4.75 23.32 -4.16
CA ASP A 274 -6.14 23.07 -3.75
C ASP A 274 -6.32 21.63 -3.22
N LEU A 275 -5.57 20.67 -3.79
CA LEU A 275 -5.66 19.27 -3.39
C LEU A 275 -4.32 18.56 -3.54
N VAL A 276 -3.87 17.86 -2.49
CA VAL A 276 -2.76 16.91 -2.56
C VAL A 276 -3.31 15.50 -2.72
N TYR A 277 -2.77 14.77 -3.69
CA TYR A 277 -3.15 13.40 -4.04
C TYR A 277 -1.97 12.45 -3.92
N ALA A 278 -2.19 11.27 -3.35
CA ALA A 278 -1.18 10.21 -3.30
C ALA A 278 -1.85 8.83 -3.27
N VAL A 279 -1.23 7.84 -3.91
CA VAL A 279 -1.72 6.45 -3.90
C VAL A 279 -0.59 5.53 -3.46
N ASN A 280 -0.80 4.79 -2.39
CA ASN A 280 0.18 3.87 -1.79
C ASN A 280 1.57 4.51 -1.64
N THR A 281 1.62 5.73 -1.10
CA THR A 281 2.84 6.55 -1.04
C THR A 281 3.11 7.11 0.35
N ILE A 282 2.11 7.67 1.03
CA ILE A 282 2.34 8.42 2.27
C ILE A 282 2.77 7.50 3.43
N HIS A 283 2.35 6.24 3.41
CA HIS A 283 2.74 5.25 4.41
C HIS A 283 4.25 4.96 4.42
N VAL A 284 5.01 5.25 3.35
CA VAL A 284 6.48 5.10 3.32
C VAL A 284 7.25 6.39 3.63
N ALA A 285 6.57 7.46 4.06
CA ALA A 285 7.25 8.66 4.53
C ALA A 285 8.23 8.31 5.67
N ASN A 286 9.46 8.81 5.62
CA ASN A 286 10.46 8.55 6.66
C ASN A 286 9.98 9.03 8.03
N ASP A 287 9.41 10.24 8.08
CA ASP A 287 8.77 10.85 9.24
C ASP A 287 7.38 11.33 8.80
N LEU A 288 6.34 10.60 9.21
CA LEU A 288 4.96 10.86 8.79
C LEU A 288 4.48 12.25 9.23
N GLU A 289 4.78 12.64 10.48
CA GLU A 289 4.34 13.94 11.00
C GLU A 289 4.99 15.09 10.24
N LYS A 290 6.30 15.01 10.00
CA LYS A 290 7.03 16.01 9.23
C LYS A 290 6.51 16.12 7.81
N THR A 291 6.27 14.99 7.14
CA THR A 291 5.74 14.97 5.77
C THR A 291 4.33 15.59 5.71
N LEU A 292 3.43 15.23 6.63
CA LEU A 292 2.08 15.80 6.68
C LEU A 292 2.08 17.31 7.00
N ARG A 293 3.01 17.79 7.84
CA ARG A 293 3.20 19.24 8.08
C ARG A 293 3.67 19.96 6.81
N GLY A 294 4.61 19.39 6.05
CA GLY A 294 5.03 19.93 4.77
C GLY A 294 3.91 19.95 3.73
N ILE A 295 3.09 18.92 3.69
CA ILE A 295 1.88 18.89 2.85
C ILE A 295 0.91 19.99 3.26
N ARG A 296 0.68 20.17 4.57
CA ARG A 296 -0.21 21.23 5.07
C ARG A 296 0.29 22.63 4.71
N GLU A 297 1.58 22.85 4.68
CA GLU A 297 2.17 24.14 4.33
C GLU A 297 1.80 24.57 2.90
N VAL A 298 1.78 23.65 1.95
CA VAL A 298 1.50 23.93 0.53
C VAL A 298 0.00 23.90 0.19
N VAL A 299 -0.83 23.19 0.98
CA VAL A 299 -2.29 23.15 0.78
C VAL A 299 -2.91 24.47 1.21
N LYS A 300 -3.78 25.06 0.37
CA LYS A 300 -4.55 26.27 0.69
C LYS A 300 -5.44 26.07 1.92
N PRO A 301 -5.74 27.14 2.69
CA PRO A 301 -6.86 27.10 3.64
C PRO A 301 -8.15 26.65 2.94
N GLY A 302 -8.85 25.67 3.52
CA GLY A 302 -10.01 25.00 2.90
C GLY A 302 -9.69 23.93 1.87
N GLY A 303 -8.43 23.79 1.46
CA GLY A 303 -7.96 22.74 0.54
C GLY A 303 -8.01 21.36 1.17
N ALA A 304 -7.76 20.32 0.36
CA ALA A 304 -7.93 18.92 0.75
C ALA A 304 -6.66 18.07 0.54
N VAL A 305 -6.60 16.96 1.26
CA VAL A 305 -5.72 15.84 0.95
C VAL A 305 -6.56 14.61 0.63
N VAL A 306 -6.09 13.79 -0.31
CA VAL A 306 -6.67 12.49 -0.66
C VAL A 306 -5.54 11.48 -0.77
N PHE A 307 -5.52 10.51 0.13
CA PHE A 307 -4.55 9.43 0.15
C PHE A 307 -5.28 8.09 -0.03
N SER A 308 -5.09 7.43 -1.17
CA SER A 308 -5.60 6.07 -1.37
C SER A 308 -4.52 5.08 -0.98
N GLU A 309 -4.78 4.31 0.07
CA GLU A 309 -3.78 3.49 0.73
C GLU A 309 -4.30 2.08 1.01
N CYS A 310 -3.41 1.15 1.20
CA CYS A 310 -3.73 -0.02 1.99
C CYS A 310 -3.88 0.43 3.46
N VAL A 311 -5.03 0.18 4.06
CA VAL A 311 -5.37 0.61 5.41
C VAL A 311 -5.48 -0.63 6.30
N ARG A 312 -4.60 -0.75 7.27
CA ARG A 312 -4.59 -1.89 8.19
C ARG A 312 -5.89 -1.94 9.00
N PRO A 313 -6.69 -3.01 8.92
CA PRO A 313 -7.99 -3.07 9.61
C PRO A 313 -7.86 -3.06 11.15
N ARG A 314 -6.83 -3.73 11.69
CA ARG A 314 -6.57 -3.85 13.14
C ARG A 314 -5.10 -3.62 13.45
N PRO A 315 -4.74 -3.04 14.61
CA PRO A 315 -3.34 -2.95 15.04
C PRO A 315 -2.66 -4.32 15.03
N GLY A 316 -1.45 -4.38 14.47
CA GLY A 316 -0.64 -5.61 14.43
C GLY A 316 -1.10 -6.68 13.44
N GLN A 317 -2.18 -6.48 12.67
CA GLN A 317 -2.61 -7.45 11.68
C GLN A 317 -1.67 -7.46 10.47
N PRO A 318 -1.05 -8.59 10.11
CA PRO A 318 -0.26 -8.68 8.88
C PRO A 318 -1.16 -8.57 7.64
N ILE A 319 -0.75 -7.78 6.67
CA ILE A 319 -1.44 -7.62 5.38
C ILE A 319 -0.59 -8.30 4.31
N TYR A 320 -1.19 -9.08 3.42
CA TYR A 320 -0.46 -9.91 2.45
C TYR A 320 0.51 -9.12 1.55
N VAL A 321 0.21 -7.88 1.20
CA VAL A 321 1.12 -7.04 0.39
C VAL A 321 2.41 -6.69 1.14
N GLU A 322 2.43 -6.72 2.46
CA GLU A 322 3.63 -6.49 3.27
C GLU A 322 4.67 -7.58 3.10
N PHE A 323 4.28 -8.79 2.64
CA PHE A 323 5.25 -9.82 2.27
C PHE A 323 6.30 -9.29 1.30
N ILE A 324 5.89 -8.44 0.34
CA ILE A 324 6.80 -7.85 -0.64
C ILE A 324 7.63 -6.73 -0.02
N PHE A 325 6.98 -5.80 0.66
CA PHE A 325 7.59 -4.53 1.06
C PHE A 325 8.47 -4.61 2.30
N ASN A 326 8.27 -5.62 3.19
CA ASN A 326 9.13 -5.85 4.36
C ASN A 326 10.58 -6.20 4.04
N PHE A 327 10.91 -6.46 2.78
CA PHE A 327 12.28 -6.65 2.30
C PHE A 327 12.97 -5.35 1.91
N LEU A 328 12.24 -4.22 1.83
CA LEU A 328 12.74 -2.94 1.37
C LEU A 328 13.05 -2.00 2.54
N GLU A 329 14.25 -1.42 2.50
CA GLU A 329 14.74 -0.57 3.59
C GLU A 329 13.90 0.69 3.79
N ASN A 330 13.44 1.31 2.69
CA ASN A 330 12.59 2.50 2.74
C ASN A 330 11.18 2.23 3.31
N PHE A 331 10.71 0.98 3.27
CA PHE A 331 9.43 0.60 3.87
C PHE A 331 9.54 0.37 5.39
N VAL A 332 10.69 -0.16 5.84
CA VAL A 332 10.88 -0.58 7.24
C VAL A 332 11.61 0.45 8.10
N ARG A 333 12.47 1.28 7.51
CA ARG A 333 13.23 2.33 8.23
C ARG A 333 12.46 3.64 8.28
N VAL A 334 11.57 3.75 9.25
CA VAL A 334 10.70 4.91 9.44
C VAL A 334 10.72 5.37 10.89
N VAL A 335 10.43 6.64 11.13
CA VAL A 335 10.22 7.17 12.49
C VAL A 335 8.88 6.64 12.99
N THR A 336 8.90 5.96 14.13
CA THR A 336 7.70 5.46 14.82
C THR A 336 7.23 6.42 15.91
N ASP A 337 5.93 6.46 16.12
CA ASP A 337 5.26 7.22 17.18
C ASP A 337 4.09 6.38 17.71
N PRO A 338 3.92 6.21 19.02
CA PRO A 338 2.92 5.31 19.59
C PRO A 338 1.47 5.61 19.19
N GLU A 339 1.14 6.85 18.85
CA GLU A 339 -0.22 7.27 18.49
C GLU A 339 -0.45 7.27 16.99
N ILE A 340 0.44 7.89 16.22
CA ILE A 340 0.23 8.11 14.79
C ILE A 340 0.86 7.06 13.90
N ARG A 341 1.93 6.37 14.37
CA ARG A 341 2.65 5.35 13.61
C ARG A 341 3.37 4.36 14.53
N PRO A 342 2.65 3.46 15.19
CA PRO A 342 3.25 2.54 16.19
C PRO A 342 4.24 1.55 15.58
N THR A 343 4.11 1.25 14.28
CA THR A 343 5.00 0.35 13.53
C THR A 343 5.27 0.91 12.13
N HIS A 344 6.24 0.33 11.41
CA HIS A 344 6.39 0.56 9.97
C HIS A 344 5.17 0.01 9.19
N GLY A 345 5.13 0.25 7.89
CA GLY A 345 4.11 -0.25 6.99
C GLY A 345 2.78 0.52 7.06
N PHE A 346 1.69 -0.20 6.78
CA PHE A 346 0.39 0.42 6.64
C PHE A 346 -0.24 0.77 8.00
N LEU A 347 -0.94 1.90 8.04
CA LEU A 347 -1.55 2.43 9.25
C LEU A 347 -3.03 2.02 9.35
N THR A 348 -3.53 1.99 10.59
CA THR A 348 -4.96 1.83 10.85
C THR A 348 -5.73 3.13 10.59
N PRO A 349 -7.08 3.08 10.42
CA PRO A 349 -7.91 4.28 10.34
C PRO A 349 -7.70 5.23 11.53
N ALA A 350 -7.54 4.70 12.74
CA ALA A 350 -7.28 5.49 13.95
C ALA A 350 -5.93 6.23 13.87
N ASN A 351 -4.86 5.56 13.41
CA ASN A 351 -3.56 6.19 13.24
C ASN A 351 -3.60 7.31 12.19
N TRP A 352 -4.26 7.08 11.04
CA TRP A 352 -4.45 8.11 10.02
C TRP A 352 -5.20 9.32 10.54
N ARG A 353 -6.30 9.08 11.28
CA ARG A 353 -7.09 10.15 11.91
C ARG A 353 -6.25 10.96 12.88
N ALA A 354 -5.48 10.30 13.74
CA ALA A 354 -4.59 10.95 14.71
C ALA A 354 -3.48 11.74 14.02
N ALA A 355 -2.83 11.18 13.00
CA ALA A 355 -1.76 11.84 12.26
C ALA A 355 -2.25 13.12 11.55
N LEU A 356 -3.38 13.05 10.87
CA LEU A 356 -3.98 14.18 10.18
C LEU A 356 -4.45 15.26 11.16
N ALA A 357 -5.11 14.89 12.28
CA ALA A 357 -5.53 15.83 13.30
C ALA A 357 -4.34 16.53 13.97
N ARG A 358 -3.29 15.79 14.35
CA ARG A 358 -2.05 16.32 14.96
C ARG A 358 -1.34 17.32 14.03
N THR A 359 -1.45 17.13 12.74
CA THR A 359 -0.86 18.01 11.74
C THR A 359 -1.79 19.12 11.25
N GLY A 360 -2.97 19.28 11.89
CA GLY A 360 -3.88 20.39 11.67
C GLY A 360 -4.80 20.24 10.48
N PHE A 361 -5.11 19.01 10.07
CA PHE A 361 -6.21 18.69 9.17
C PHE A 361 -7.46 18.31 9.98
N ASP A 362 -8.63 18.59 9.44
CA ASP A 362 -9.93 18.21 9.99
C ASP A 362 -10.79 17.44 8.98
N ARG A 363 -12.04 17.14 9.33
CA ARG A 363 -13.03 16.46 8.44
C ARG A 363 -12.49 15.18 7.84
N PHE A 364 -11.82 14.37 8.66
CA PHE A 364 -11.38 13.05 8.26
C PHE A 364 -12.55 12.20 7.77
N ALA A 365 -12.39 11.58 6.60
CA ALA A 365 -13.30 10.56 6.10
C ALA A 365 -12.49 9.44 5.42
N LEU A 366 -13.05 8.24 5.41
CA LEU A 366 -12.47 7.03 4.82
C LEU A 366 -13.48 6.40 3.87
N LEU A 367 -13.10 6.12 2.65
CA LEU A 367 -13.95 5.56 1.60
C LEU A 367 -13.35 4.25 1.06
N PRO A 368 -14.04 3.09 1.17
CA PRO A 368 -15.20 2.86 2.03
C PRO A 368 -14.86 2.97 3.51
N ASP A 369 -15.86 2.87 4.39
CA ASP A 369 -15.64 2.79 5.84
C ASP A 369 -15.05 1.43 6.24
N VAL A 370 -13.71 1.36 6.16
CA VAL A 370 -12.95 0.14 6.49
C VAL A 370 -13.16 -0.29 7.95
N GLU A 371 -13.37 0.65 8.88
CA GLU A 371 -13.60 0.33 10.30
C GLU A 371 -14.91 -0.47 10.49
N THR A 372 -15.95 -0.09 9.78
CA THR A 372 -17.23 -0.83 9.79
C THR A 372 -17.11 -2.14 9.03
N LEU A 373 -16.52 -2.12 7.83
CA LEU A 373 -16.35 -3.33 7.01
C LEU A 373 -15.48 -4.39 7.69
N ALA A 374 -14.42 -4.01 8.37
CA ALA A 374 -13.50 -4.95 9.02
C ALA A 374 -14.13 -5.80 10.13
N ARG A 375 -15.33 -5.46 10.63
CA ARG A 375 -16.06 -6.29 11.59
C ARG A 375 -16.49 -7.62 10.98
N ASP A 376 -16.98 -7.58 9.73
CA ASP A 376 -17.48 -8.74 9.00
C ASP A 376 -16.48 -9.25 7.94
N TYR A 377 -15.53 -8.39 7.52
CA TYR A 377 -14.55 -8.63 6.46
C TYR A 377 -13.14 -8.22 6.93
N PRO A 378 -12.52 -8.96 7.86
CA PRO A 378 -11.26 -8.57 8.50
C PRO A 378 -10.05 -8.53 7.55
N SER A 379 -10.15 -9.15 6.36
CA SER A 379 -9.13 -9.07 5.30
C SER A 379 -9.26 -7.84 4.40
N PHE A 380 -10.34 -7.06 4.53
CA PHE A 380 -10.55 -5.87 3.70
C PHE A 380 -9.69 -4.70 4.17
N PHE A 381 -8.80 -4.20 3.32
CA PHE A 381 -7.83 -3.18 3.69
C PHE A 381 -7.60 -2.06 2.64
N VAL A 382 -8.49 -1.91 1.67
CA VAL A 382 -8.35 -0.86 0.65
C VAL A 382 -9.19 0.36 1.04
N GLY A 383 -8.58 1.54 1.12
CA GLY A 383 -9.32 2.74 1.49
C GLY A 383 -8.71 4.05 0.97
N ALA A 384 -9.56 4.99 0.58
CA ALA A 384 -9.18 6.36 0.28
C ALA A 384 -9.50 7.28 1.47
N ILE A 385 -8.47 7.88 2.04
CA ILE A 385 -8.52 8.79 3.16
C ILE A 385 -8.67 10.20 2.62
N THR A 386 -9.59 10.97 3.17
CA THR A 386 -9.74 12.40 2.85
C THR A 386 -9.70 13.22 4.13
N ALA A 387 -9.08 14.40 4.06
CA ALA A 387 -9.13 15.39 5.12
C ALA A 387 -8.99 16.79 4.53
N ARG A 388 -9.31 17.82 5.31
CA ARG A 388 -9.22 19.22 4.85
C ARG A 388 -8.33 20.05 5.77
N ARG A 389 -7.61 20.99 5.18
CA ARG A 389 -7.03 22.08 5.95
C ARG A 389 -8.16 23.05 6.33
N PRO A 390 -8.32 23.42 7.61
CA PRO A 390 -9.32 24.41 8.02
C PRO A 390 -9.23 25.70 7.21
N SER A 391 -10.38 26.31 6.89
CA SER A 391 -10.42 27.65 6.28
C SER A 391 -9.81 28.67 7.24
N ALA A 392 -9.18 29.70 6.71
CA ALA A 392 -8.85 30.88 7.52
C ALA A 392 -10.16 31.46 8.04
N GLY A 393 -10.30 31.63 9.37
CA GLY A 393 -11.47 32.19 10.02
C GLY A 393 -11.69 33.65 9.62
#